data_c7bc649a35e214284b56f5035fd5c965
#
_entry.id   c7bc649a35e214284b56f5035fd5c965
#
_cell.length_a   1.000
_cell.length_b   1.000
_cell.length_c   1.000
_cell.angle_alpha   90.00
_cell.angle_beta   90.00
_cell.angle_gamma   90.00
#
_symmetry.space_group_name_H-M   'P 1'
#
loop_
_entity.id
_entity.type
_entity.pdbx_description
1 polymer ?
#
loop_
_entity_poly.entity_id
_entity_poly.type
_entity_poly.pdbx_seq_one_letter_code
_entity_poly.pdbx_strand_id
1 'polypeptide(L)'
;HFTLAIPIEQTFFLGLIFVVLGTGLLKGNISTIVGQLYDGQDDRRDSGYTIFYMSINIGSTLGFLICSYLGEKIGWHWGFGAAGIGMTFGVIQYIKHRHLLGDAGMHPNEMPDEKRKKFTNYLKVSLVAMFLVIGAGLFGFIVIDPRFFAEQFAYFLTIVAGLYFIYLFLFAGLNASERKNLILLFLLFIGAAAFWSGFDQSAGSLNIFARDYTDLSVAGYKIPVGWLQFANPIIVVLFAPIFAGIWAQLARKNLDPSLPFKFAIGLLFMALSFFVMIIAVNLAIESSPVGMQWLLLTYLFQTWGELALSPIGLSAFSRYGPKRYMGQMFGLWFLASAIGGVLAGLLGGEALDGGLETISPVFEFMIQYYLVIAAALIALSFVIKTAKD
;
A
#
# COMPACT_ATOMS: atom_id res chain seq x y z
N HIS A 1 -15.79 9.66 -5.88
CA HIS A 1 -16.72 8.54 -5.68
C HIS A 1 -18.08 8.78 -6.34
N PHE A 2 -18.68 9.97 -6.23
CA PHE A 2 -19.95 10.27 -6.93
C PHE A 2 -19.79 10.25 -8.45
N THR A 3 -18.63 10.66 -8.98
CA THR A 3 -18.33 10.54 -10.40
C THR A 3 -18.27 9.08 -10.86
N LEU A 4 -17.70 8.18 -10.02
CA LEU A 4 -17.71 6.73 -10.25
C LEU A 4 -19.13 6.12 -10.20
N ALA A 5 -20.04 6.75 -9.46
CA ALA A 5 -21.43 6.29 -9.34
C ALA A 5 -22.30 6.62 -10.59
N ILE A 6 -21.82 7.44 -11.50
CA ILE A 6 -22.51 7.73 -12.77
C ILE A 6 -22.24 6.57 -13.73
N PRO A 7 -23.26 5.88 -14.29
CA PRO A 7 -23.06 4.68 -15.11
C PRO A 7 -22.65 5.03 -16.55
N ILE A 8 -21.53 5.74 -16.71
CA ILE A 8 -20.94 6.15 -17.98
C ILE A 8 -19.44 5.84 -17.92
N GLU A 9 -18.90 5.21 -18.96
CA GLU A 9 -17.51 4.78 -19.01
C GLU A 9 -16.50 5.92 -18.78
N GLN A 10 -16.72 7.06 -19.43
CA GLN A 10 -15.85 8.23 -19.31
C GLN A 10 -15.84 8.78 -17.86
N THR A 11 -16.97 8.76 -17.19
CA THR A 11 -17.04 9.20 -15.79
C THR A 11 -16.37 8.23 -14.83
N PHE A 12 -16.33 6.95 -15.16
CA PHE A 12 -15.61 5.95 -14.39
C PHE A 12 -14.10 6.26 -14.33
N PHE A 13 -13.46 6.43 -15.48
CA PHE A 13 -12.03 6.78 -15.53
C PHE A 13 -11.74 8.15 -14.88
N LEU A 14 -12.58 9.15 -15.12
CA LEU A 14 -12.46 10.45 -14.46
C LEU A 14 -12.59 10.32 -12.93
N GLY A 15 -13.51 9.50 -12.47
CA GLY A 15 -13.69 9.21 -11.05
C GLY A 15 -12.49 8.53 -10.41
N LEU A 16 -11.83 7.58 -11.10
CA LEU A 16 -10.58 6.96 -10.65
C LEU A 16 -9.48 8.01 -10.45
N ILE A 17 -9.34 8.94 -11.40
CA ILE A 17 -8.36 10.01 -11.32
C ILE A 17 -8.63 10.90 -10.08
N PHE A 18 -9.89 11.26 -9.84
CA PHE A 18 -10.25 12.03 -8.64
C PHE A 18 -9.97 11.27 -7.34
N VAL A 19 -10.16 9.94 -7.32
CA VAL A 19 -9.80 9.10 -6.16
C VAL A 19 -8.30 9.11 -5.93
N VAL A 20 -7.48 8.97 -6.98
CA VAL A 20 -6.02 9.02 -6.89
C VAL A 20 -5.54 10.36 -6.35
N LEU A 21 -6.02 11.47 -6.93
CA LEU A 21 -5.68 12.82 -6.48
C LEU A 21 -6.12 13.07 -5.03
N GLY A 22 -7.37 12.71 -4.70
CA GLY A 22 -7.92 12.87 -3.36
C GLY A 22 -7.16 12.07 -2.32
N THR A 23 -6.79 10.83 -2.62
CA THR A 23 -6.01 9.97 -1.74
C THR A 23 -4.60 10.53 -1.51
N GLY A 24 -3.94 11.01 -2.56
CA GLY A 24 -2.63 11.64 -2.48
C GLY A 24 -2.64 12.88 -1.59
N LEU A 25 -3.67 13.72 -1.71
CA LEU A 25 -3.83 14.91 -0.87
C LEU A 25 -4.24 14.58 0.58
N LEU A 26 -5.00 13.50 0.79
CA LEU A 26 -5.54 13.16 2.12
C LEU A 26 -4.51 12.42 2.98
N LYS A 27 -3.89 11.33 2.47
CA LYS A 27 -3.09 10.40 3.29
C LYS A 27 -1.95 11.08 4.06
N GLY A 28 -1.17 11.90 3.39
CA GLY A 28 -0.04 12.60 4.02
C GLY A 28 -0.50 13.64 5.05
N ASN A 29 -1.51 14.39 4.70
CA ASN A 29 -1.98 15.51 5.54
C ASN A 29 -2.68 15.02 6.80
N ILE A 30 -3.56 14.01 6.73
CA ILE A 30 -4.30 13.53 7.90
C ILE A 30 -3.36 12.90 8.94
N SER A 31 -2.36 12.13 8.50
CA SER A 31 -1.35 11.55 9.39
C SER A 31 -0.52 12.63 10.09
N THR A 32 -0.21 13.73 9.39
CA THR A 32 0.50 14.87 9.95
C THR A 32 -0.36 15.60 11.00
N ILE A 33 -1.66 15.79 10.72
CA ILE A 33 -2.60 16.42 11.66
C ILE A 33 -2.67 15.60 12.96
N VAL A 34 -2.80 14.27 12.87
CA VAL A 34 -2.79 13.39 14.04
C VAL A 34 -1.50 13.57 14.86
N GLY A 35 -0.33 13.67 14.20
CA GLY A 35 0.94 13.90 14.87
C GLY A 35 1.04 15.26 15.57
N GLN A 36 0.36 16.29 15.04
CA GLN A 36 0.33 17.65 15.59
C GLN A 36 -0.61 17.81 16.80
N LEU A 37 -1.51 16.85 17.04
CA LEU A 37 -2.39 16.86 18.21
C LEU A 37 -1.66 16.51 19.52
N TYR A 38 -0.45 15.99 19.42
CA TYR A 38 0.35 15.57 20.57
C TYR A 38 1.70 16.26 20.55
N ASP A 39 2.13 16.77 21.71
CA ASP A 39 3.49 17.28 21.87
C ASP A 39 4.51 16.15 21.66
N GLY A 40 5.72 16.50 21.17
CA GLY A 40 6.73 15.52 20.80
C GLY A 40 7.19 14.56 21.92
N GLN A 41 6.88 14.87 23.19
CA GLN A 41 7.18 14.08 24.39
C GLN A 41 5.90 13.54 25.08
N ASP A 42 4.73 13.64 24.44
CA ASP A 42 3.47 13.16 25.00
C ASP A 42 3.38 11.63 24.88
N ASP A 43 3.37 10.92 26.01
CA ASP A 43 3.25 9.45 26.06
C ASP A 43 1.95 8.94 25.42
N ARG A 44 0.93 9.79 25.24
CA ARG A 44 -0.34 9.45 24.59
C ARG A 44 -0.25 9.44 23.07
N ARG A 45 0.84 9.95 22.48
CA ARG A 45 1.01 10.03 21.02
C ARG A 45 0.90 8.67 20.35
N ASP A 46 1.55 7.66 20.90
CA ASP A 46 1.50 6.29 20.36
C ASP A 46 0.10 5.69 20.45
N SER A 47 -0.62 5.95 21.55
CA SER A 47 -2.01 5.56 21.70
C SER A 47 -2.92 6.26 20.68
N GLY A 48 -2.69 7.55 20.42
CA GLY A 48 -3.40 8.33 19.41
C GLY A 48 -3.23 7.77 18.00
N TYR A 49 -2.00 7.43 17.63
CA TYR A 49 -1.74 6.76 16.34
C TYR A 49 -2.35 5.36 16.28
N THR A 50 -2.37 4.63 17.38
CA THR A 50 -3.03 3.31 17.45
C THR A 50 -4.53 3.43 17.17
N ILE A 51 -5.21 4.38 17.81
CA ILE A 51 -6.65 4.65 17.58
C ILE A 51 -6.89 5.07 16.11
N PHE A 52 -6.03 5.93 15.57
CA PHE A 52 -6.09 6.35 14.17
C PHE A 52 -5.95 5.15 13.23
N TYR A 53 -4.97 4.27 13.45
CA TYR A 53 -4.78 3.06 12.67
C TYR A 53 -5.97 2.09 12.77
N MET A 54 -6.51 1.90 13.98
CA MET A 54 -7.73 1.11 14.18
C MET A 54 -8.91 1.68 13.42
N SER A 55 -9.09 3.00 13.40
CA SER A 55 -10.20 3.64 12.68
C SER A 55 -10.10 3.43 11.16
N ILE A 56 -8.89 3.41 10.59
CA ILE A 56 -8.66 3.07 9.18
C ILE A 56 -9.11 1.64 8.90
N ASN A 57 -8.74 0.69 9.75
CA ASN A 57 -9.10 -0.72 9.57
C ASN A 57 -10.60 -0.98 9.74
N ILE A 58 -11.26 -0.30 10.68
CA ILE A 58 -12.72 -0.33 10.84
C ILE A 58 -13.39 0.22 9.58
N GLY A 59 -12.93 1.38 9.09
CA GLY A 59 -13.43 1.99 7.85
C GLY A 59 -13.24 1.08 6.63
N SER A 60 -12.10 0.43 6.52
CA SER A 60 -11.80 -0.54 5.46
C SER A 60 -12.75 -1.75 5.51
N THR A 61 -12.96 -2.33 6.69
CA THR A 61 -13.90 -3.44 6.90
C THR A 61 -15.32 -3.06 6.47
N LEU A 62 -15.82 -1.91 6.95
CA LEU A 62 -17.16 -1.42 6.58
C LEU A 62 -17.26 -1.14 5.07
N GLY A 63 -16.21 -0.57 4.48
CA GLY A 63 -16.13 -0.31 3.04
C GLY A 63 -16.24 -1.60 2.23
N PHE A 64 -15.46 -2.62 2.56
CA PHE A 64 -15.55 -3.93 1.89
C PHE A 64 -16.91 -4.57 2.05
N LEU A 65 -17.49 -4.57 3.25
CA LEU A 65 -18.80 -5.18 3.50
C LEU A 65 -19.93 -4.48 2.74
N ILE A 66 -20.00 -3.15 2.83
CA ILE A 66 -21.11 -2.38 2.26
C ILE A 66 -20.95 -2.19 0.76
N CYS A 67 -19.78 -1.70 0.31
CA CYS A 67 -19.60 -1.34 -1.09
C CYS A 67 -19.54 -2.58 -2.00
N SER A 68 -18.93 -3.69 -1.55
CA SER A 68 -18.91 -4.93 -2.33
C SER A 68 -20.32 -5.55 -2.41
N TYR A 69 -21.06 -5.56 -1.30
CA TYR A 69 -22.43 -6.06 -1.32
C TYR A 69 -23.32 -5.28 -2.30
N LEU A 70 -23.31 -3.95 -2.20
CA LEU A 70 -24.08 -3.11 -3.10
C LEU A 70 -23.58 -3.24 -4.55
N GLY A 71 -22.27 -3.30 -4.76
CA GLY A 71 -21.67 -3.42 -6.08
C GLY A 71 -22.03 -4.72 -6.78
N GLU A 72 -21.89 -5.85 -6.10
CA GLU A 72 -22.08 -7.16 -6.70
C GLU A 72 -23.55 -7.62 -6.73
N LYS A 73 -24.37 -7.22 -5.76
CA LYS A 73 -25.78 -7.66 -5.66
C LYS A 73 -26.79 -6.70 -6.27
N ILE A 74 -26.47 -5.41 -6.35
CA ILE A 74 -27.39 -4.37 -6.83
C ILE A 74 -26.81 -3.69 -8.08
N GLY A 75 -25.53 -3.27 -8.03
CA GLY A 75 -24.83 -2.63 -9.13
C GLY A 75 -23.68 -1.75 -8.65
N TRP A 76 -22.57 -1.73 -9.40
CA TRP A 76 -21.33 -1.05 -8.99
C TRP A 76 -21.49 0.45 -8.74
N HIS A 77 -22.37 1.13 -9.46
CA HIS A 77 -22.67 2.54 -9.22
C HIS A 77 -23.25 2.79 -7.82
N TRP A 78 -24.02 1.84 -7.25
CA TRP A 78 -24.49 1.93 -5.87
C TRP A 78 -23.37 1.72 -4.84
N GLY A 79 -22.44 0.79 -5.10
CA GLY A 79 -21.25 0.59 -4.26
C GLY A 79 -20.38 1.85 -4.19
N PHE A 80 -20.09 2.46 -5.34
CA PHE A 80 -19.31 3.71 -5.39
C PHE A 80 -20.09 4.88 -4.79
N GLY A 81 -21.42 4.95 -4.98
CA GLY A 81 -22.30 5.95 -4.38
C GLY A 81 -22.28 5.88 -2.85
N ALA A 82 -22.34 4.68 -2.27
CA ALA A 82 -22.26 4.47 -0.83
C ALA A 82 -20.93 4.97 -0.26
N ALA A 83 -19.79 4.69 -0.94
CA ALA A 83 -18.50 5.24 -0.57
C ALA A 83 -18.51 6.78 -0.61
N GLY A 84 -19.11 7.39 -1.64
CA GLY A 84 -19.29 8.83 -1.75
C GLY A 84 -20.08 9.43 -0.59
N ILE A 85 -21.17 8.78 -0.19
CA ILE A 85 -21.99 9.19 0.97
C ILE A 85 -21.16 9.11 2.25
N GLY A 86 -20.44 7.99 2.49
CA GLY A 86 -19.57 7.84 3.66
C GLY A 86 -18.50 8.93 3.74
N MET A 87 -17.83 9.24 2.61
CA MET A 87 -16.86 10.32 2.53
C MET A 87 -17.48 11.69 2.80
N THR A 88 -18.73 11.93 2.33
CA THR A 88 -19.45 13.18 2.60
C THR A 88 -19.73 13.35 4.08
N PHE A 89 -20.18 12.29 4.77
CA PHE A 89 -20.32 12.32 6.24
C PHE A 89 -19.01 12.62 6.94
N GLY A 90 -17.89 12.02 6.50
CA GLY A 90 -16.57 12.30 7.03
C GLY A 90 -16.16 13.77 6.87
N VAL A 91 -16.41 14.37 5.69
CA VAL A 91 -16.14 15.79 5.44
C VAL A 91 -17.03 16.71 6.31
N ILE A 92 -18.33 16.42 6.41
CA ILE A 92 -19.26 17.17 7.25
C ILE A 92 -18.80 17.10 8.73
N GLN A 93 -18.45 15.92 9.21
CA GLN A 93 -17.95 15.72 10.56
C GLN A 93 -16.66 16.51 10.80
N TYR A 94 -15.70 16.45 9.87
CA TYR A 94 -14.46 17.20 9.94
C TYR A 94 -14.71 18.72 10.03
N ILE A 95 -15.55 19.28 9.14
CA ILE A 95 -15.86 20.70 9.14
C ILE A 95 -16.55 21.12 10.46
N LYS A 96 -17.52 20.32 10.92
CA LYS A 96 -18.30 20.62 12.14
C LYS A 96 -17.45 20.56 13.41
N HIS A 97 -16.48 19.63 13.47
CA HIS A 97 -15.67 19.40 14.66
C HIS A 97 -14.22 19.92 14.54
N ARG A 98 -13.91 20.68 13.48
CA ARG A 98 -12.59 21.23 13.24
C ARG A 98 -12.04 22.03 14.45
N HIS A 99 -12.89 22.68 15.20
CA HIS A 99 -12.52 23.44 16.40
C HIS A 99 -11.86 22.56 17.49
N LEU A 100 -12.13 21.23 17.50
CA LEU A 100 -11.50 20.29 18.43
C LEU A 100 -10.03 19.99 18.08
N LEU A 101 -9.61 20.29 16.86
CA LEU A 101 -8.24 20.07 16.40
C LEU A 101 -7.30 21.24 16.79
N GLY A 102 -7.84 22.34 17.33
CA GLY A 102 -7.06 23.54 17.62
C GLY A 102 -6.33 24.04 16.37
N ASP A 103 -5.03 24.27 16.50
CA ASP A 103 -4.16 24.76 15.42
C ASP A 103 -3.58 23.66 14.54
N ALA A 104 -3.86 22.38 14.84
CA ALA A 104 -3.36 21.27 14.05
C ALA A 104 -3.86 21.33 12.59
N GLY A 105 -2.94 21.29 11.64
CA GLY A 105 -3.21 21.41 10.22
C GLY A 105 -3.45 22.83 9.70
N MET A 106 -3.39 23.86 10.57
CA MET A 106 -3.64 25.25 10.18
C MET A 106 -2.40 25.95 9.61
N HIS A 107 -1.23 25.58 10.08
CA HIS A 107 0.03 26.20 9.69
C HIS A 107 0.88 25.24 8.87
N PRO A 108 0.80 25.29 7.52
CA PRO A 108 1.80 24.63 6.70
C PRO A 108 3.18 25.21 7.00
N ASN A 109 4.22 24.39 6.89
CA ASN A 109 5.59 24.86 7.08
C ASN A 109 5.82 26.16 6.31
N GLU A 110 6.32 27.20 7.03
CA GLU A 110 6.57 28.51 6.45
C GLU A 110 7.55 28.38 5.28
N MET A 111 7.07 28.63 4.09
CA MET A 111 7.86 28.67 2.89
C MET A 111 7.93 30.12 2.39
N PRO A 112 9.11 30.65 2.04
CA PRO A 112 9.23 31.98 1.46
C PRO A 112 8.22 32.17 0.33
N ASP A 113 7.56 33.35 0.29
CA ASP A 113 6.47 33.63 -0.66
C ASP A 113 6.85 33.41 -2.13
N GLU A 114 8.08 33.68 -2.50
CA GLU A 114 8.59 33.41 -3.84
C GLU A 114 8.62 31.93 -4.18
N LYS A 115 9.08 31.09 -3.26
CA LYS A 115 9.08 29.62 -3.43
C LYS A 115 7.65 29.10 -3.47
N ARG A 116 6.77 29.60 -2.59
CA ARG A 116 5.34 29.22 -2.57
C ARG A 116 4.65 29.54 -3.89
N LYS A 117 4.87 30.74 -4.46
CA LYS A 117 4.34 31.11 -5.79
C LYS A 117 4.85 30.20 -6.90
N LYS A 118 6.15 29.88 -6.93
CA LYS A 118 6.73 28.95 -7.90
C LYS A 118 6.09 27.56 -7.79
N PHE A 119 6.02 27.01 -6.58
CA PHE A 119 5.39 25.70 -6.35
C PHE A 119 3.92 25.68 -6.74
N THR A 120 3.17 26.72 -6.39
CA THR A 120 1.75 26.84 -6.77
C THR A 120 1.59 26.92 -8.29
N ASN A 121 2.47 27.63 -8.99
CA ASN A 121 2.43 27.68 -10.45
C ASN A 121 2.80 26.32 -11.09
N TYR A 122 3.82 25.63 -10.60
CA TYR A 122 4.15 24.27 -11.06
C TYR A 122 2.98 23.31 -10.84
N LEU A 123 2.35 23.36 -9.67
CA LEU A 123 1.17 22.54 -9.39
C LEU A 123 0.02 22.83 -10.36
N LYS A 124 -0.28 24.12 -10.59
CA LYS A 124 -1.33 24.52 -11.54
C LYS A 124 -1.03 24.03 -12.95
N VAL A 125 0.21 24.25 -13.44
CA VAL A 125 0.62 23.81 -14.78
C VAL A 125 0.56 22.29 -14.90
N SER A 126 1.04 21.55 -13.88
CA SER A 126 0.98 20.09 -13.87
C SER A 126 -0.46 19.56 -13.87
N LEU A 127 -1.35 20.16 -13.07
CA LEU A 127 -2.77 19.78 -13.07
C LEU A 127 -3.43 20.07 -14.42
N VAL A 128 -3.19 21.24 -15.01
CA VAL A 128 -3.72 21.58 -16.35
C VAL A 128 -3.20 20.62 -17.40
N ALA A 129 -1.90 20.35 -17.43
CA ALA A 129 -1.29 19.40 -18.37
C ALA A 129 -1.88 17.99 -18.19
N MET A 130 -2.04 17.53 -16.95
CA MET A 130 -2.66 16.26 -16.65
C MET A 130 -4.11 16.19 -17.16
N PHE A 131 -4.93 17.20 -16.89
CA PHE A 131 -6.33 17.23 -17.37
C PHE A 131 -6.42 17.34 -18.90
N LEU A 132 -5.47 18.00 -19.57
CA LEU A 132 -5.40 18.04 -21.03
C LEU A 132 -5.07 16.65 -21.61
N VAL A 133 -4.11 15.94 -21.04
CA VAL A 133 -3.76 14.57 -21.49
C VAL A 133 -4.93 13.61 -21.26
N ILE A 134 -5.57 13.68 -20.10
CA ILE A 134 -6.75 12.87 -19.79
C ILE A 134 -7.89 13.19 -20.74
N GLY A 135 -8.18 14.47 -20.96
CA GLY A 135 -9.20 14.90 -21.91
C GLY A 135 -8.90 14.40 -23.32
N ALA A 136 -7.66 14.53 -23.78
CA ALA A 136 -7.25 14.01 -25.08
C ALA A 136 -7.46 12.49 -25.21
N GLY A 137 -7.17 11.72 -24.15
CA GLY A 137 -7.46 10.29 -24.10
C GLY A 137 -8.95 9.97 -24.12
N LEU A 138 -9.75 10.65 -23.30
CA LEU A 138 -11.21 10.43 -23.20
C LEU A 138 -11.95 10.81 -24.50
N PHE A 139 -11.47 11.81 -25.23
CA PHE A 139 -12.04 12.22 -26.53
C PHE A 139 -11.44 11.45 -27.71
N GLY A 140 -10.57 10.46 -27.48
CA GLY A 140 -10.00 9.62 -28.54
C GLY A 140 -8.89 10.27 -29.38
N PHE A 141 -8.37 11.44 -28.98
CA PHE A 141 -7.24 12.08 -29.64
C PHE A 141 -5.91 11.37 -29.41
N ILE A 142 -5.82 10.64 -28.29
CA ILE A 142 -4.66 9.82 -27.91
C ILE A 142 -5.19 8.44 -27.54
N VAL A 143 -4.69 7.41 -28.23
CA VAL A 143 -4.94 6.02 -27.85
C VAL A 143 -3.90 5.65 -26.79
N ILE A 144 -4.36 5.45 -25.56
CA ILE A 144 -3.52 5.02 -24.44
C ILE A 144 -3.66 3.50 -24.33
N ASP A 145 -2.59 2.77 -24.61
CA ASP A 145 -2.49 1.36 -24.24
C ASP A 145 -2.22 1.28 -22.72
N PRO A 146 -3.15 0.74 -21.93
CA PRO A 146 -3.00 0.70 -20.47
C PRO A 146 -1.78 -0.10 -20.00
N ARG A 147 -1.44 -1.20 -20.69
CA ARG A 147 -0.28 -2.04 -20.35
C ARG A 147 1.03 -1.31 -20.64
N PHE A 148 1.17 -0.77 -21.84
CA PHE A 148 2.34 0.04 -22.21
C PHE A 148 2.53 1.23 -21.25
N PHE A 149 1.43 1.94 -20.92
CA PHE A 149 1.48 3.05 -19.97
C PHE A 149 1.95 2.60 -18.58
N ALA A 150 1.41 1.48 -18.06
CA ALA A 150 1.81 0.94 -16.76
C ALA A 150 3.29 0.54 -16.73
N GLU A 151 3.79 -0.11 -17.78
CA GLU A 151 5.21 -0.47 -17.92
C GLU A 151 6.10 0.77 -17.92
N GLN A 152 5.79 1.78 -18.75
CA GLN A 152 6.57 3.02 -18.80
C GLN A 152 6.52 3.77 -17.47
N PHE A 153 5.37 3.75 -16.79
CA PHE A 153 5.22 4.39 -15.50
C PHE A 153 6.00 3.67 -14.39
N ALA A 154 6.07 2.32 -14.42
CA ALA A 154 6.93 1.54 -13.54
C ALA A 154 8.41 1.90 -13.71
N TYR A 155 8.90 1.99 -14.97
CA TYR A 155 10.26 2.44 -15.26
C TYR A 155 10.50 3.87 -14.78
N PHE A 156 9.58 4.78 -15.04
CA PHE A 156 9.67 6.17 -14.59
C PHE A 156 9.80 6.27 -13.07
N LEU A 157 8.93 5.61 -12.31
CA LEU A 157 8.97 5.63 -10.84
C LEU A 157 10.27 5.02 -10.31
N THR A 158 10.72 3.92 -10.90
CA THR A 158 11.97 3.24 -10.49
C THR A 158 13.19 4.12 -10.77
N ILE A 159 13.24 4.77 -11.93
CA ILE A 159 14.31 5.70 -12.30
C ILE A 159 14.32 6.91 -11.36
N VAL A 160 13.16 7.50 -11.09
CA VAL A 160 13.03 8.64 -10.17
C VAL A 160 13.50 8.25 -8.76
N ALA A 161 13.11 7.09 -8.26
CA ALA A 161 13.58 6.58 -6.97
C ALA A 161 15.10 6.38 -6.96
N GLY A 162 15.65 5.71 -7.97
CA GLY A 162 17.09 5.48 -8.10
C GLY A 162 17.90 6.77 -8.18
N LEU A 163 17.48 7.71 -9.04
CA LEU A 163 18.13 9.02 -9.16
C LEU A 163 18.06 9.82 -7.86
N TYR A 164 16.96 9.71 -7.12
CA TYR A 164 16.82 10.39 -5.85
C TYR A 164 17.73 9.79 -4.77
N PHE A 165 17.86 8.47 -4.67
CA PHE A 165 18.84 7.83 -3.79
C PHE A 165 20.29 8.20 -4.17
N ILE A 166 20.63 8.25 -5.47
CA ILE A 166 21.92 8.69 -5.96
C ILE A 166 22.16 10.17 -5.58
N TYR A 167 21.18 11.03 -5.77
CA TYR A 167 21.25 12.44 -5.37
C TYR A 167 21.55 12.58 -3.87
N LEU A 168 20.81 11.87 -3.03
CA LEU A 168 21.04 11.89 -1.58
C LEU A 168 22.44 11.41 -1.23
N PHE A 169 22.90 10.34 -1.86
CA PHE A 169 24.19 9.73 -1.57
C PHE A 169 25.40 10.61 -1.98
N LEU A 170 25.30 11.27 -3.13
CA LEU A 170 26.41 12.02 -3.72
C LEU A 170 26.36 13.52 -3.38
N PHE A 171 25.17 14.14 -3.43
CA PHE A 171 25.03 15.60 -3.43
C PHE A 171 24.37 16.18 -2.17
N ALA A 172 23.75 15.36 -1.34
CA ALA A 172 23.07 15.85 -0.14
C ALA A 172 24.03 16.18 1.03
N GLY A 173 25.33 16.05 0.86
CA GLY A 173 26.33 16.35 1.90
C GLY A 173 26.17 15.49 3.16
N LEU A 174 25.85 14.19 3.00
CA LEU A 174 25.66 13.25 4.08
C LEU A 174 27.00 12.88 4.71
N ASN A 175 27.03 12.75 6.05
CA ASN A 175 28.18 12.19 6.75
C ASN A 175 28.26 10.65 6.55
N ALA A 176 29.35 10.01 6.99
CA ALA A 176 29.60 8.59 6.78
C ALA A 176 28.51 7.69 7.41
N SER A 177 27.99 8.05 8.59
CA SER A 177 26.91 7.33 9.26
C SER A 177 25.59 7.45 8.50
N GLU A 178 25.23 8.66 8.06
CA GLU A 178 24.03 8.91 7.26
C GLU A 178 24.07 8.17 5.91
N ARG A 179 25.24 8.09 5.26
CA ARG A 179 25.42 7.28 4.01
C ARG A 179 25.20 5.80 4.25
N LYS A 180 25.75 5.26 5.36
CA LYS A 180 25.53 3.86 5.74
C LYS A 180 24.05 3.58 5.97
N ASN A 181 23.36 4.47 6.69
CA ASN A 181 21.92 4.37 6.93
C ASN A 181 21.12 4.46 5.62
N LEU A 182 21.53 5.34 4.69
CA LEU A 182 20.86 5.49 3.39
C LEU A 182 20.96 4.21 2.55
N ILE A 183 22.11 3.50 2.57
CA ILE A 183 22.25 2.19 1.92
C ILE A 183 21.29 1.17 2.55
N LEU A 184 21.19 1.12 3.87
CA LEU A 184 20.22 0.28 4.56
C LEU A 184 18.79 0.60 4.09
N LEU A 185 18.40 1.88 4.09
CA LEU A 185 17.06 2.31 3.66
C LEU A 185 16.76 1.98 2.19
N PHE A 186 17.77 2.06 1.31
CA PHE A 186 17.64 1.64 -0.09
C PHE A 186 17.31 0.14 -0.22
N LEU A 187 17.97 -0.70 0.57
CA LEU A 187 17.72 -2.14 0.55
C LEU A 187 16.34 -2.49 1.14
N LEU A 188 15.94 -1.79 2.21
CA LEU A 188 14.59 -1.91 2.75
C LEU A 188 13.52 -1.40 1.76
N PHE A 189 13.83 -0.37 0.98
CA PHE A 189 12.98 0.14 -0.10
C PHE A 189 12.70 -0.95 -1.15
N ILE A 190 13.75 -1.66 -1.60
CA ILE A 190 13.59 -2.78 -2.54
C ILE A 190 12.73 -3.88 -1.92
N GLY A 191 12.99 -4.25 -0.68
CA GLY A 191 12.18 -5.24 0.04
C GLY A 191 10.71 -4.83 0.19
N ALA A 192 10.46 -3.55 0.45
CA ALA A 192 9.09 -3.02 0.54
C ALA A 192 8.38 -3.03 -0.82
N ALA A 193 9.04 -2.59 -1.91
CA ALA A 193 8.46 -2.63 -3.25
C ALA A 193 8.13 -4.07 -3.67
N ALA A 194 9.03 -5.01 -3.38
CA ALA A 194 8.79 -6.42 -3.59
C ALA A 194 7.59 -6.95 -2.78
N PHE A 195 7.49 -6.60 -1.50
CA PHE A 195 6.39 -7.01 -0.65
C PHE A 195 5.03 -6.51 -1.18
N TRP A 196 4.93 -5.21 -1.49
CA TRP A 196 3.69 -4.60 -1.97
C TRP A 196 3.26 -5.13 -3.33
N SER A 197 4.18 -5.60 -4.20
CA SER A 197 3.82 -6.24 -5.46
C SER A 197 3.03 -7.55 -5.29
N GLY A 198 3.23 -8.25 -4.19
CA GLY A 198 2.45 -9.43 -3.83
C GLY A 198 1.19 -9.10 -3.06
N PHE A 199 1.28 -8.15 -2.13
CA PHE A 199 0.16 -7.76 -1.29
C PHE A 199 -1.01 -7.21 -2.12
N ASP A 200 -0.72 -6.36 -3.10
CA ASP A 200 -1.72 -5.75 -3.97
C ASP A 200 -2.34 -6.75 -4.97
N GLN A 201 -1.83 -8.00 -5.09
CA GLN A 201 -2.52 -9.08 -5.81
C GLN A 201 -3.88 -9.42 -5.19
N SER A 202 -4.08 -9.10 -3.92
CA SER A 202 -5.38 -9.26 -3.24
C SER A 202 -6.51 -8.50 -3.95
N ALA A 203 -6.22 -7.34 -4.53
CA ALA A 203 -7.17 -6.56 -5.34
C ALA A 203 -7.17 -6.96 -6.82
N GLY A 204 -6.14 -7.67 -7.29
CA GLY A 204 -5.94 -8.10 -8.68
C GLY A 204 -6.25 -9.58 -8.88
N SER A 205 -5.21 -10.37 -9.16
CA SER A 205 -5.33 -11.78 -9.56
C SER A 205 -6.04 -12.66 -8.51
N LEU A 206 -5.80 -12.43 -7.21
CA LEU A 206 -6.47 -13.19 -6.16
C LEU A 206 -7.98 -12.90 -6.09
N ASN A 207 -8.38 -11.66 -6.38
CA ASN A 207 -9.80 -11.30 -6.42
C ASN A 207 -10.53 -11.96 -7.61
N ILE A 208 -9.85 -12.04 -8.76
CA ILE A 208 -10.38 -12.72 -9.95
C ILE A 208 -10.44 -14.25 -9.72
N PHE A 209 -9.38 -14.82 -9.12
CA PHE A 209 -9.41 -16.24 -8.71
C PHE A 209 -10.55 -16.52 -7.72
N ALA A 210 -10.81 -15.62 -6.78
CA ALA A 210 -11.94 -15.73 -5.85
C ALA A 210 -13.29 -15.76 -6.57
N ARG A 211 -13.46 -14.91 -7.59
CA ARG A 211 -14.70 -14.78 -8.36
C ARG A 211 -14.98 -16.00 -9.22
N ASP A 212 -13.96 -16.49 -9.91
CA ASP A 212 -14.13 -17.43 -11.03
C ASP A 212 -13.91 -18.90 -10.61
N TYR A 213 -13.08 -19.14 -9.59
CA TYR A 213 -12.62 -20.47 -9.23
C TYR A 213 -12.84 -20.88 -7.78
N THR A 214 -13.47 -20.00 -6.95
CA THR A 214 -13.66 -20.29 -5.52
C THR A 214 -15.14 -20.46 -5.20
N ASP A 215 -15.46 -21.50 -4.39
CA ASP A 215 -16.79 -21.63 -3.80
C ASP A 215 -16.99 -20.61 -2.68
N LEU A 216 -17.83 -19.64 -2.95
CA LEU A 216 -18.18 -18.55 -2.03
C LEU A 216 -19.50 -18.84 -1.27
N SER A 217 -19.95 -20.08 -1.24
CA SER A 217 -21.20 -20.46 -0.59
C SER A 217 -21.00 -20.69 0.91
N VAL A 218 -21.68 -19.91 1.75
CA VAL A 218 -21.71 -20.07 3.20
C VAL A 218 -23.14 -20.30 3.64
N ALA A 219 -23.44 -21.44 4.22
CA ALA A 219 -24.79 -21.82 4.67
C ALA A 219 -25.89 -21.61 3.60
N GLY A 220 -25.58 -21.91 2.33
CA GLY A 220 -26.51 -21.74 1.20
C GLY A 220 -26.61 -20.32 0.62
N TYR A 221 -25.88 -19.36 1.19
CA TYR A 221 -25.80 -17.99 0.69
C TYR A 221 -24.47 -17.74 -0.01
N LYS A 222 -24.49 -17.26 -1.26
CA LYS A 222 -23.29 -16.86 -1.99
C LYS A 222 -22.84 -15.46 -1.59
N ILE A 223 -21.74 -15.40 -0.82
CA ILE A 223 -21.18 -14.12 -0.35
C ILE A 223 -20.54 -13.34 -1.50
N PRO A 224 -20.53 -12.00 -1.45
CA PRO A 224 -19.76 -11.17 -2.38
C PRO A 224 -18.26 -11.47 -2.34
N VAL A 225 -17.61 -11.44 -3.51
CA VAL A 225 -16.15 -11.68 -3.63
C VAL A 225 -15.38 -10.70 -2.77
N GLY A 226 -15.76 -9.41 -2.81
CA GLY A 226 -15.09 -8.36 -2.05
C GLY A 226 -15.17 -8.54 -0.53
N TRP A 227 -16.07 -9.41 -0.02
CA TRP A 227 -16.09 -9.73 1.40
C TRP A 227 -14.83 -10.49 1.86
N LEU A 228 -14.15 -11.20 0.99
CA LEU A 228 -12.89 -11.84 1.36
C LEU A 228 -11.81 -10.82 1.71
N GLN A 229 -11.88 -9.60 1.16
CA GLN A 229 -10.91 -8.53 1.41
C GLN A 229 -10.97 -7.99 2.85
N PHE A 230 -12.09 -8.14 3.56
CA PHE A 230 -12.13 -7.73 4.97
C PHE A 230 -11.33 -8.63 5.90
N ALA A 231 -10.88 -9.80 5.43
CA ALA A 231 -10.03 -10.69 6.22
C ALA A 231 -8.74 -9.98 6.68
N ASN A 232 -8.09 -9.19 5.80
CA ASN A 232 -6.87 -8.48 6.14
C ASN A 232 -7.04 -7.53 7.35
N PRO A 233 -7.95 -6.53 7.35
CA PRO A 233 -8.10 -5.62 8.49
C PRO A 233 -8.49 -6.35 9.78
N ILE A 234 -9.26 -7.43 9.73
CA ILE A 234 -9.58 -8.23 10.91
C ILE A 234 -8.32 -8.93 11.44
N ILE A 235 -7.56 -9.58 10.56
CA ILE A 235 -6.32 -10.26 10.95
C ILE A 235 -5.32 -9.24 11.52
N VAL A 236 -5.21 -8.04 10.94
CA VAL A 236 -4.38 -6.96 11.49
C VAL A 236 -4.79 -6.64 12.94
N VAL A 237 -6.07 -6.41 13.19
CA VAL A 237 -6.56 -6.08 14.55
C VAL A 237 -6.27 -7.18 15.53
N LEU A 238 -6.43 -8.45 15.14
CA LEU A 238 -6.21 -9.59 16.01
C LEU A 238 -4.72 -9.88 16.28
N PHE A 239 -3.89 -9.76 15.24
CA PHE A 239 -2.48 -10.19 15.31
C PHE A 239 -1.49 -9.06 15.58
N ALA A 240 -1.82 -7.79 15.35
CA ALA A 240 -0.91 -6.69 15.63
C ALA A 240 -0.42 -6.65 17.09
N PRO A 241 -1.26 -6.86 18.13
CA PRO A 241 -0.79 -6.94 19.51
C PRO A 241 0.16 -8.12 19.74
N ILE A 242 -0.07 -9.26 19.07
CA ILE A 242 0.76 -10.47 19.18
C ILE A 242 2.15 -10.19 18.60
N PHE A 243 2.24 -9.63 17.39
CA PHE A 243 3.50 -9.26 16.76
C PHE A 243 4.26 -8.20 17.58
N ALA A 244 3.57 -7.17 18.07
CA ALA A 244 4.17 -6.16 18.95
C ALA A 244 4.72 -6.81 20.23
N GLY A 245 3.98 -7.75 20.83
CA GLY A 245 4.40 -8.52 21.99
C GLY A 245 5.64 -9.39 21.73
N ILE A 246 5.69 -10.07 20.58
CA ILE A 246 6.85 -10.87 20.15
C ILE A 246 8.10 -9.99 20.03
N TRP A 247 8.03 -8.87 19.30
CA TRP A 247 9.16 -7.96 19.15
C TRP A 247 9.62 -7.37 20.48
N ALA A 248 8.70 -6.97 21.36
CA ALA A 248 9.02 -6.46 22.67
C ALA A 248 9.67 -7.51 23.59
N GLN A 249 9.25 -8.77 23.52
CA GLN A 249 9.85 -9.86 24.28
C GLN A 249 11.26 -10.20 23.79
N LEU A 250 11.45 -10.25 22.44
CA LEU A 250 12.76 -10.48 21.84
C LEU A 250 13.73 -9.36 22.20
N ALA A 251 13.28 -8.10 22.16
CA ALA A 251 14.11 -6.95 22.56
C ALA A 251 14.54 -7.02 24.03
N ARG A 252 13.61 -7.42 24.96
CA ARG A 252 13.97 -7.60 26.38
C ARG A 252 15.00 -8.69 26.63
N LYS A 253 15.03 -9.70 25.76
CA LYS A 253 16.00 -10.82 25.84
C LYS A 253 17.29 -10.54 25.07
N ASN A 254 17.49 -9.34 24.54
CA ASN A 254 18.60 -9.00 23.63
C ASN A 254 18.67 -9.91 22.37
N LEU A 255 17.54 -10.43 21.94
CA LEU A 255 17.39 -11.28 20.75
C LEU A 255 16.61 -10.55 19.64
N ASP A 256 16.49 -9.22 19.71
CA ASP A 256 15.77 -8.44 18.70
C ASP A 256 16.43 -8.58 17.33
N PRO A 257 15.72 -9.13 16.32
CA PRO A 257 16.29 -9.29 14.99
C PRO A 257 16.60 -7.94 14.35
N SER A 258 17.62 -7.91 13.51
CA SER A 258 17.95 -6.72 12.73
C SER A 258 16.81 -6.33 11.78
N LEU A 259 16.76 -5.05 11.36
CA LEU A 259 15.74 -4.57 10.44
C LEU A 259 15.68 -5.38 9.13
N PRO A 260 16.81 -5.67 8.44
CA PRO A 260 16.77 -6.51 7.23
C PRO A 260 16.21 -7.91 7.50
N PHE A 261 16.49 -8.50 8.66
CA PHE A 261 15.96 -9.81 9.01
C PHE A 261 14.44 -9.80 9.22
N LYS A 262 13.89 -8.76 9.87
CA LYS A 262 12.43 -8.59 10.02
C LYS A 262 11.75 -8.42 8.66
N PHE A 263 12.36 -7.68 7.73
CA PHE A 263 11.87 -7.57 6.36
C PHE A 263 11.92 -8.90 5.61
N ALA A 264 12.98 -9.67 5.80
CA ALA A 264 13.08 -11.01 5.22
C ALA A 264 11.95 -11.93 5.71
N ILE A 265 11.60 -11.90 7.00
CA ILE A 265 10.44 -12.62 7.55
C ILE A 265 9.16 -12.21 6.81
N GLY A 266 8.95 -10.92 6.57
CA GLY A 266 7.80 -10.42 5.82
C GLY A 266 7.73 -11.00 4.40
N LEU A 267 8.86 -11.04 3.70
CA LEU A 267 8.94 -11.63 2.34
C LEU A 267 8.79 -13.16 2.35
N LEU A 268 9.27 -13.84 3.38
CA LEU A 268 9.06 -15.28 3.53
C LEU A 268 7.58 -15.62 3.75
N PHE A 269 6.85 -14.85 4.54
CA PHE A 269 5.40 -15.00 4.65
C PHE A 269 4.68 -14.72 3.33
N MET A 270 5.16 -13.73 2.55
CA MET A 270 4.64 -13.47 1.22
C MET A 270 4.89 -14.66 0.27
N ALA A 271 6.09 -15.22 0.24
CA ALA A 271 6.39 -16.43 -0.53
C ALA A 271 5.50 -17.60 -0.12
N LEU A 272 5.29 -17.80 1.19
CA LEU A 272 4.40 -18.85 1.72
C LEU A 272 2.95 -18.63 1.29
N SER A 273 2.47 -17.39 1.22
CA SER A 273 1.12 -17.08 0.76
C SER A 273 0.89 -17.49 -0.68
N PHE A 274 1.86 -17.25 -1.57
CA PHE A 274 1.77 -17.67 -2.97
C PHE A 274 1.98 -19.18 -3.15
N PHE A 275 2.76 -19.83 -2.30
CA PHE A 275 2.84 -21.28 -2.27
C PHE A 275 1.47 -21.92 -1.96
N VAL A 276 0.73 -21.38 -1.00
CA VAL A 276 -0.65 -21.80 -0.72
C VAL A 276 -1.56 -21.59 -1.94
N MET A 277 -1.38 -20.47 -2.65
CA MET A 277 -2.17 -20.21 -3.86
C MET A 277 -1.85 -21.16 -5.01
N ILE A 278 -0.60 -21.59 -5.20
CA ILE A 278 -0.25 -22.59 -6.19
C ILE A 278 -0.99 -23.91 -5.91
N ILE A 279 -1.08 -24.32 -4.65
CA ILE A 279 -1.87 -25.50 -4.28
C ILE A 279 -3.34 -25.29 -4.65
N ALA A 280 -3.92 -24.14 -4.35
CA ALA A 280 -5.30 -23.81 -4.67
C ALA A 280 -5.56 -23.81 -6.20
N VAL A 281 -4.64 -23.25 -6.98
CA VAL A 281 -4.72 -23.22 -8.46
C VAL A 281 -4.67 -24.63 -9.03
N ASN A 282 -3.73 -25.46 -8.57
CA ASN A 282 -3.61 -26.86 -9.04
C ASN A 282 -4.88 -27.68 -8.71
N LEU A 283 -5.44 -27.50 -7.51
CA LEU A 283 -6.71 -28.10 -7.16
C LEU A 283 -7.87 -27.58 -8.03
N ALA A 284 -7.86 -26.30 -8.39
CA ALA A 284 -8.88 -25.72 -9.26
C ALA A 284 -8.78 -26.23 -10.72
N ILE A 285 -7.58 -26.56 -11.19
CA ILE A 285 -7.37 -27.22 -12.50
C ILE A 285 -7.98 -28.63 -12.48
N GLU A 286 -7.85 -29.37 -11.39
CA GLU A 286 -8.39 -30.72 -11.26
C GLU A 286 -9.91 -30.72 -11.04
N SER A 287 -10.39 -29.83 -10.15
CA SER A 287 -11.80 -29.74 -9.76
C SER A 287 -12.20 -28.36 -9.27
N SER A 288 -12.68 -27.49 -10.13
CA SER A 288 -13.24 -26.18 -9.77
C SER A 288 -14.75 -26.30 -9.44
N PRO A 289 -15.29 -25.49 -8.48
CA PRO A 289 -14.59 -24.51 -7.65
C PRO A 289 -13.90 -25.11 -6.42
N VAL A 290 -12.82 -24.45 -5.94
CA VAL A 290 -12.12 -24.80 -4.70
C VAL A 290 -12.68 -24.04 -3.49
N GLY A 291 -12.48 -24.56 -2.28
CA GLY A 291 -12.96 -23.90 -1.08
C GLY A 291 -12.22 -22.59 -0.76
N MET A 292 -12.93 -21.63 -0.14
CA MET A 292 -12.41 -20.30 0.21
C MET A 292 -11.28 -20.32 1.27
N GLN A 293 -11.09 -21.41 2.00
CA GLN A 293 -10.04 -21.54 3.01
C GLN A 293 -8.64 -21.27 2.46
N TRP A 294 -8.38 -21.56 1.18
CA TRP A 294 -7.11 -21.30 0.53
C TRP A 294 -6.80 -19.80 0.43
N LEU A 295 -7.78 -19.02 0.03
CA LEU A 295 -7.66 -17.56 -0.01
C LEU A 295 -7.54 -16.94 1.38
N LEU A 296 -8.32 -17.43 2.35
CA LEU A 296 -8.24 -16.94 3.73
C LEU A 296 -6.86 -17.24 4.35
N LEU A 297 -6.29 -18.43 4.07
CA LEU A 297 -4.94 -18.78 4.51
C LEU A 297 -3.87 -17.92 3.81
N THR A 298 -4.06 -17.63 2.53
CA THR A 298 -3.21 -16.69 1.77
C THR A 298 -3.22 -15.31 2.40
N TYR A 299 -4.40 -14.74 2.68
CA TYR A 299 -4.53 -13.43 3.33
C TYR A 299 -3.96 -13.42 4.74
N LEU A 300 -4.05 -14.54 5.48
CA LEU A 300 -3.41 -14.68 6.79
C LEU A 300 -1.88 -14.49 6.68
N PHE A 301 -1.23 -15.22 5.78
CA PHE A 301 0.22 -15.09 5.60
C PHE A 301 0.63 -13.73 5.03
N GLN A 302 -0.11 -13.17 4.08
CA GLN A 302 0.13 -11.82 3.58
C GLN A 302 0.06 -10.78 4.71
N THR A 303 -0.95 -10.88 5.58
CA THR A 303 -1.11 -9.96 6.72
C THR A 303 -0.03 -10.15 7.78
N TRP A 304 0.41 -11.39 8.05
CA TRP A 304 1.55 -11.62 8.93
C TRP A 304 2.84 -11.03 8.35
N GLY A 305 3.03 -11.13 7.04
CA GLY A 305 4.11 -10.46 6.34
C GLY A 305 4.03 -8.94 6.48
N GLU A 306 2.85 -8.35 6.32
CA GLU A 306 2.59 -6.92 6.51
C GLU A 306 2.96 -6.47 7.93
N LEU A 307 2.52 -7.19 8.95
CA LEU A 307 2.80 -6.88 10.35
C LEU A 307 4.30 -6.99 10.70
N ALA A 308 5.02 -7.89 10.03
CA ALA A 308 6.45 -8.05 10.21
C ALA A 308 7.27 -6.96 9.51
N LEU A 309 6.75 -6.31 8.44
CA LEU A 309 7.49 -5.41 7.57
C LEU A 309 7.03 -3.95 7.68
N SER A 310 5.74 -3.69 7.60
CA SER A 310 5.20 -2.34 7.35
C SER A 310 5.43 -1.36 8.50
N PRO A 311 5.11 -1.68 9.78
CA PRO A 311 5.36 -0.78 10.90
C PRO A 311 6.85 -0.54 11.12
N ILE A 312 7.66 -1.57 10.88
CA ILE A 312 9.11 -1.54 11.05
C ILE A 312 9.77 -0.68 9.98
N GLY A 313 9.32 -0.79 8.73
CA GLY A 313 9.81 0.01 7.63
C GLY A 313 9.54 1.50 7.81
N LEU A 314 8.31 1.85 8.14
CA LEU A 314 7.94 3.25 8.40
C LEU A 314 8.78 3.85 9.55
N SER A 315 8.96 3.09 10.64
CA SER A 315 9.83 3.47 11.75
C SER A 315 11.29 3.60 11.32
N ALA A 316 11.81 2.69 10.48
CA ALA A 316 13.18 2.73 10.00
C ALA A 316 13.46 3.97 9.15
N PHE A 317 12.58 4.31 8.20
CA PHE A 317 12.71 5.51 7.38
C PHE A 317 12.65 6.80 8.21
N SER A 318 11.83 6.82 9.27
CA SER A 318 11.77 7.92 10.23
C SER A 318 13.04 8.04 11.09
N ARG A 319 13.60 6.91 11.56
CA ARG A 319 14.69 6.89 12.54
C ARG A 319 16.08 7.04 11.89
N TYR A 320 16.31 6.38 10.76
CA TYR A 320 17.60 6.31 10.10
C TYR A 320 17.74 7.30 8.94
N GLY A 321 16.64 7.89 8.50
CA GLY A 321 16.64 8.92 7.47
C GLY A 321 17.34 10.19 7.93
N PRO A 322 18.06 10.91 7.02
CA PRO A 322 18.65 12.20 7.33
C PRO A 322 17.57 13.19 7.78
N LYS A 323 17.70 13.76 8.97
CA LYS A 323 16.67 14.64 9.59
C LYS A 323 16.20 15.79 8.69
N ARG A 324 17.13 16.38 7.90
CA ARG A 324 16.83 17.47 6.95
C ARG A 324 15.99 17.04 5.74
N TYR A 325 15.87 15.73 5.48
CA TYR A 325 15.10 15.17 4.37
C TYR A 325 13.95 14.25 4.83
N MET A 326 13.48 14.43 6.07
CA MET A 326 12.50 13.51 6.69
C MET A 326 11.22 13.34 5.87
N GLY A 327 10.66 14.42 5.33
CA GLY A 327 9.48 14.36 4.47
C GLY A 327 9.72 13.52 3.20
N GLN A 328 10.92 13.62 2.62
CA GLN A 328 11.33 12.84 1.45
C GLN A 328 11.56 11.36 1.80
N MET A 329 12.00 11.05 3.03
CA MET A 329 12.12 9.66 3.49
C MET A 329 10.76 8.97 3.54
N PHE A 330 9.74 9.64 4.07
CA PHE A 330 8.36 9.12 3.98
C PHE A 330 7.86 9.04 2.54
N GLY A 331 8.21 10.03 1.70
CA GLY A 331 7.93 9.99 0.27
C GLY A 331 8.51 8.74 -0.41
N LEU A 332 9.76 8.39 -0.09
CA LEU A 332 10.40 7.15 -0.61
C LEU A 332 9.69 5.90 -0.10
N TRP A 333 9.27 5.86 1.17
CA TRP A 333 8.50 4.73 1.69
C TRP A 333 7.21 4.49 0.89
N PHE A 334 6.42 5.54 0.65
CA PHE A 334 5.22 5.45 -0.16
C PHE A 334 5.50 5.20 -1.65
N LEU A 335 6.65 5.67 -2.16
CA LEU A 335 7.07 5.37 -3.52
C LEU A 335 7.40 3.89 -3.72
N ALA A 336 7.98 3.21 -2.70
CA ALA A 336 8.16 1.76 -2.72
C ALA A 336 6.81 1.03 -2.87
N SER A 337 5.80 1.45 -2.09
CA SER A 337 4.44 0.90 -2.22
C SER A 337 3.83 1.18 -3.61
N ALA A 338 4.02 2.37 -4.16
CA ALA A 338 3.52 2.71 -5.49
C ALA A 338 4.18 1.86 -6.59
N ILE A 339 5.49 1.64 -6.53
CA ILE A 339 6.20 0.75 -7.46
C ILE A 339 5.67 -0.68 -7.31
N GLY A 340 5.51 -1.15 -6.07
CA GLY A 340 4.91 -2.46 -5.78
C GLY A 340 3.52 -2.61 -6.40
N GLY A 341 2.65 -1.61 -6.26
CA GLY A 341 1.30 -1.63 -6.83
C GLY A 341 1.28 -1.68 -8.37
N VAL A 342 2.20 -0.94 -9.04
CA VAL A 342 2.32 -1.03 -10.51
C VAL A 342 2.83 -2.40 -10.93
N LEU A 343 3.83 -2.96 -10.24
CA LEU A 343 4.32 -4.32 -10.48
C LEU A 343 3.22 -5.36 -10.23
N ALA A 344 2.38 -5.17 -9.20
CA ALA A 344 1.23 -6.03 -8.94
C ALA A 344 0.25 -6.04 -10.12
N GLY A 345 -0.04 -4.87 -10.68
CA GLY A 345 -0.90 -4.77 -11.86
C GLY A 345 -0.35 -5.49 -13.08
N LEU A 346 0.95 -5.36 -13.36
CA LEU A 346 1.62 -6.02 -14.48
C LEU A 346 1.67 -7.54 -14.29
N LEU A 347 2.13 -8.02 -13.13
CA LEU A 347 2.20 -9.45 -12.81
C LEU A 347 0.81 -10.09 -12.75
N GLY A 348 -0.18 -9.38 -12.18
CA GLY A 348 -1.56 -9.84 -12.12
C GLY A 348 -2.21 -9.94 -13.50
N GLY A 349 -1.93 -8.99 -14.40
CA GLY A 349 -2.35 -9.06 -15.80
C GLY A 349 -1.77 -10.28 -16.50
N GLU A 350 -0.46 -10.51 -16.36
CA GLU A 350 0.21 -11.67 -16.96
C GLU A 350 -0.34 -13.02 -16.42
N ALA A 351 -0.63 -13.09 -15.12
CA ALA A 351 -1.21 -14.26 -14.49
C ALA A 351 -2.60 -14.61 -15.05
N LEU A 352 -3.34 -13.64 -15.57
CA LEU A 352 -4.73 -13.81 -16.01
C LEU A 352 -4.90 -13.96 -17.52
N ASP A 353 -3.89 -13.65 -18.32
CA ASP A 353 -3.96 -13.64 -19.78
C ASP A 353 -4.25 -15.02 -20.41
N GLY A 354 -3.93 -16.12 -19.72
CA GLY A 354 -4.10 -17.50 -20.20
C GLY A 354 -4.98 -18.41 -19.32
N GLY A 355 -5.73 -17.84 -18.37
CA GLY A 355 -6.57 -18.60 -17.43
C GLY A 355 -5.77 -19.29 -16.32
N LEU A 356 -6.28 -20.42 -15.78
CA LEU A 356 -5.65 -21.10 -14.63
C LEU A 356 -4.22 -21.58 -14.89
N GLU A 357 -3.91 -21.98 -16.11
CA GLU A 357 -2.59 -22.53 -16.46
C GLU A 357 -1.48 -21.50 -16.39
N THR A 358 -1.78 -20.21 -16.57
CA THR A 358 -0.81 -19.12 -16.50
C THR A 358 -0.58 -18.57 -15.10
N ILE A 359 -1.51 -18.84 -14.18
CA ILE A 359 -1.43 -18.32 -12.80
C ILE A 359 -0.25 -18.95 -12.03
N SER A 360 -0.12 -20.29 -12.09
CA SER A 360 0.94 -20.98 -11.32
C SER A 360 2.36 -20.56 -11.72
N PRO A 361 2.76 -20.46 -13.00
CA PRO A 361 4.08 -20.00 -13.38
C PRO A 361 4.41 -18.57 -12.87
N VAL A 362 3.45 -17.66 -12.91
CA VAL A 362 3.65 -16.29 -12.39
C VAL A 362 3.83 -16.31 -10.88
N PHE A 363 3.04 -17.09 -10.16
CA PHE A 363 3.18 -17.22 -8.70
C PHE A 363 4.48 -17.92 -8.31
N GLU A 364 4.95 -18.91 -9.07
CA GLU A 364 6.28 -19.52 -8.88
C GLU A 364 7.40 -18.51 -9.06
N PHE A 365 7.35 -17.68 -10.10
CA PHE A 365 8.28 -16.58 -10.29
C PHE A 365 8.24 -15.60 -9.10
N MET A 366 7.06 -15.25 -8.62
CA MET A 366 6.91 -14.36 -7.45
C MET A 366 7.52 -14.99 -6.19
N ILE A 367 7.31 -16.27 -5.93
CA ILE A 367 7.96 -16.98 -4.82
C ILE A 367 9.49 -16.89 -4.94
N GLN A 368 10.03 -17.21 -6.12
CA GLN A 368 11.48 -17.21 -6.34
C GLN A 368 12.10 -15.85 -6.05
N TYR A 369 11.49 -14.78 -6.57
CA TYR A 369 12.06 -13.45 -6.34
C TYR A 369 11.91 -13.00 -4.88
N TYR A 370 10.84 -13.35 -4.15
CA TYR A 370 10.74 -13.08 -2.71
C TYR A 370 11.80 -13.82 -1.92
N LEU A 371 12.04 -15.10 -2.24
CA LEU A 371 13.08 -15.89 -1.60
C LEU A 371 14.48 -15.32 -1.86
N VAL A 372 14.78 -14.89 -3.08
CA VAL A 372 16.07 -14.26 -3.43
C VAL A 372 16.27 -12.97 -2.65
N ILE A 373 15.28 -12.09 -2.61
CA ILE A 373 15.39 -10.83 -1.87
C ILE A 373 15.46 -11.08 -0.36
N ALA A 374 14.68 -12.03 0.18
CA ALA A 374 14.74 -12.41 1.58
C ALA A 374 16.14 -12.95 1.94
N ALA A 375 16.70 -13.84 1.12
CA ALA A 375 18.06 -14.37 1.31
C ALA A 375 19.12 -13.26 1.28
N ALA A 376 19.00 -12.30 0.35
CA ALA A 376 19.89 -11.15 0.30
C ALA A 376 19.79 -10.28 1.56
N LEU A 377 18.56 -10.02 2.05
CA LEU A 377 18.34 -9.27 3.29
C LEU A 377 18.86 -10.02 4.53
N ILE A 378 18.72 -11.34 4.58
CA ILE A 378 19.28 -12.17 5.66
C ILE A 378 20.81 -12.10 5.62
N ALA A 379 21.44 -12.31 4.46
CA ALA A 379 22.89 -12.20 4.32
C ALA A 379 23.39 -10.82 4.77
N LEU A 380 22.68 -9.77 4.38
CA LEU A 380 22.98 -8.39 4.76
C LEU A 380 22.86 -8.16 6.28
N SER A 381 21.92 -8.84 6.93
CA SER A 381 21.72 -8.73 8.39
C SER A 381 22.96 -9.13 9.21
N PHE A 382 23.82 -9.98 8.65
CA PHE A 382 25.09 -10.37 9.27
C PHE A 382 26.24 -9.38 8.98
N VAL A 383 26.13 -8.60 7.89
CA VAL A 383 27.18 -7.65 7.46
C VAL A 383 26.94 -6.25 8.07
N ILE A 384 25.69 -5.82 8.08
CA ILE A 384 25.34 -4.52 8.66
C ILE A 384 25.13 -4.72 10.18
N LYS A 385 26.19 -4.58 10.96
CA LYS A 385 26.03 -4.27 12.37
C LYS A 385 25.28 -2.95 12.44
N THR A 386 24.03 -3.01 12.88
CA THR A 386 23.26 -1.80 13.17
C THR A 386 24.06 -0.98 14.16
N ALA A 387 24.14 0.34 13.93
CA ALA A 387 24.84 1.28 14.81
C ALA A 387 24.16 1.37 16.20
N LYS A 388 24.10 0.24 16.87
CA LYS A 388 23.77 0.09 18.29
C LYS A 388 25.04 -0.19 19.11
N ASP A 389 26.19 -0.31 18.46
CA ASP A 389 27.51 -0.41 19.09
C ASP A 389 28.31 0.87 18.93
#